data_d1f39ef6fa8b473e09522af0ad47fb3c
#
_entry.id   d1f39ef6fa8b473e09522af0ad47fb3c
#
_cell.length_a   1.000
_cell.length_b   1.000
_cell.length_c   1.000
_cell.angle_alpha   90.00
_cell.angle_beta   90.00
_cell.angle_gamma   90.00
#
_symmetry.space_group_name_H-M   'P 1'
#
loop_
_entity.id
_entity.type
_entity.pdbx_description
1 polymer ?
#
loop_
_entity_poly.entity_id
_entity_poly.type
_entity_poly.pdbx_seq_one_letter_code
_entity_poly.pdbx_strand_id
1 'polypeptide(L)'
;MADLLLGIDIGTSACKAAVFTLDGQVAAQCSEEYEVFYPQPGWAEQNPDDWWKAVCASIQRIGQQGIPLEEVRAVGIDGQSWSAIPMDVKVKYCIRHRFGLTLGRKESAGN
;
A
#
# COMPACT_ATOMS: atom_id res chain seq x y z
N MET A 1 23.93 4.51 -17.40
CA MET A 1 22.53 4.44 -17.05
C MET A 1 22.26 3.18 -16.33
N ALA A 2 21.70 3.29 -15.20
CA ALA A 2 21.34 2.11 -14.44
C ALA A 2 19.93 1.68 -14.81
N ASP A 3 19.71 0.38 -14.88
CA ASP A 3 18.37 -0.15 -14.88
C ASP A 3 17.99 -0.34 -13.42
N LEU A 4 16.80 0.15 -13.06
CA LEU A 4 16.33 0.14 -11.69
C LEU A 4 15.04 -0.67 -11.60
N LEU A 5 14.80 -1.22 -10.41
CA LEU A 5 13.59 -1.96 -10.10
C LEU A 5 12.90 -1.26 -8.93
N LEU A 6 11.58 -1.16 -8.99
CA LEU A 6 10.79 -0.55 -7.92
C LEU A 6 9.95 -1.62 -7.25
N GLY A 7 10.05 -1.71 -5.94
CA GLY A 7 9.18 -2.58 -5.14
C GLY A 7 8.24 -1.73 -4.30
N ILE A 8 6.98 -2.12 -4.28
CA ILE A 8 5.96 -1.42 -3.50
C ILE A 8 5.26 -2.45 -2.62
N ASP A 9 5.24 -2.18 -1.32
CA ASP A 9 4.57 -3.02 -0.34
C ASP A 9 3.46 -2.20 0.31
N ILE A 10 2.21 -2.57 0.04
CA ILE A 10 1.05 -1.90 0.63
C ILE A 10 0.65 -2.70 1.86
N GLY A 11 1.26 -2.35 2.98
CA GLY A 11 1.08 -3.06 4.23
C GLY A 11 -0.17 -2.63 4.98
N THR A 12 -0.31 -3.10 6.21
CA THR A 12 -1.50 -2.86 7.02
C THR A 12 -1.56 -1.44 7.56
N SER A 13 -0.44 -0.77 7.77
CA SER A 13 -0.44 0.58 8.32
C SER A 13 0.40 1.56 7.52
N ALA A 14 1.12 1.09 6.51
CA ALA A 14 1.99 1.95 5.73
C ALA A 14 2.28 1.32 4.38
N CYS A 15 2.55 2.18 3.41
CA CYS A 15 3.10 1.79 2.12
C CYS A 15 4.60 1.99 2.18
N LYS A 16 5.37 0.99 1.74
CA LYS A 16 6.81 1.10 1.62
C LYS A 16 7.19 0.95 0.16
N ALA A 17 8.04 1.84 -0.31
CA ALA A 17 8.54 1.78 -1.67
C ALA A 17 10.06 1.78 -1.62
N ALA A 18 10.68 0.98 -2.46
CA ALA A 18 12.14 0.92 -2.53
C ALA A 18 12.56 0.74 -3.97
N VAL A 19 13.66 1.39 -4.32
CA VAL A 19 14.27 1.25 -5.64
C VAL A 19 15.56 0.47 -5.46
N PHE A 20 15.72 -0.55 -6.30
CA PHE A 20 16.85 -1.46 -6.25
C PHE A 20 17.65 -1.39 -7.53
N THR A 21 18.93 -1.57 -7.40
CA THR A 21 19.79 -1.83 -8.56
C THR A 21 19.64 -3.30 -8.96
N LEU A 22 20.13 -3.65 -10.16
CA LEU A 22 20.01 -5.02 -10.63
C LEU A 22 20.78 -6.03 -9.80
N ASP A 23 21.82 -5.58 -9.08
CA ASP A 23 22.55 -6.47 -8.18
C ASP A 23 21.96 -6.52 -6.77
N GLY A 24 20.75 -5.95 -6.59
CA GLY A 24 20.00 -6.12 -5.35
C GLY A 24 20.25 -5.09 -4.27
N GLN A 25 20.99 -4.04 -4.56
CA GLN A 25 21.25 -2.99 -3.58
C GLN A 25 20.12 -2.00 -3.57
N VAL A 26 19.79 -1.48 -2.39
CA VAL A 26 18.76 -0.47 -2.23
C VAL A 26 19.35 0.89 -2.61
N ALA A 27 18.82 1.48 -3.67
CA ALA A 27 19.23 2.81 -4.11
C ALA A 27 18.50 3.91 -3.36
N ALA A 28 17.24 3.68 -3.00
CA ALA A 28 16.42 4.63 -2.23
C ALA A 28 15.21 3.90 -1.68
N GLN A 29 14.66 4.43 -0.60
CA GLN A 29 13.44 3.87 -0.04
C GLN A 29 12.66 4.97 0.68
N CYS A 30 11.36 4.73 0.83
CA CYS A 30 10.46 5.67 1.47
C CYS A 30 9.28 4.91 2.05
N SER A 31 8.71 5.42 3.11
CA SER A 31 7.52 4.84 3.75
C SER A 31 6.51 5.95 4.00
N GLU A 32 5.24 5.67 3.72
CA GLU A 32 4.14 6.58 3.97
C GLU A 32 3.07 5.84 4.76
N GLU A 33 2.70 6.39 5.89
CA GLU A 33 1.67 5.80 6.74
C GLU A 33 0.29 6.21 6.27
N TYR A 34 -0.70 5.40 6.60
CA TYR A 34 -2.10 5.74 6.40
C TYR A 34 -2.89 5.30 7.61
N GLU A 35 -4.05 5.91 7.75
CA GLU A 35 -4.87 5.76 8.94
C GLU A 35 -5.62 4.44 8.93
N VAL A 36 -5.74 3.83 10.11
CA VAL A 36 -6.62 2.68 10.34
C VAL A 36 -7.71 3.16 11.28
N PHE A 37 -8.96 2.88 10.94
CA PHE A 37 -10.11 3.29 11.73
C PHE A 37 -10.64 2.09 12.51
N TYR A 38 -10.97 2.30 13.76
CA TYR A 38 -11.46 1.25 14.65
C TYR A 38 -12.86 1.63 15.13
N PRO A 39 -13.89 1.45 14.30
CA PRO A 39 -15.25 1.89 14.66
C PRO A 39 -15.86 1.10 15.81
N GLN A 40 -15.40 -0.14 16.01
CA GLN A 40 -15.87 -0.99 17.09
C GLN A 40 -14.71 -1.89 17.53
N PRO A 41 -14.74 -2.41 18.77
CA PRO A 41 -13.72 -3.34 19.21
C PRO A 41 -13.61 -4.54 18.26
N GLY A 42 -12.40 -4.87 17.87
CA GLY A 42 -12.12 -5.97 16.95
C GLY A 42 -12.33 -5.65 15.48
N TRP A 43 -12.77 -4.44 15.16
CA TRP A 43 -12.93 -4.00 13.77
C TRP A 43 -11.78 -3.09 13.37
N ALA A 44 -11.32 -3.24 12.14
CA ALA A 44 -10.36 -2.30 11.58
C ALA A 44 -10.77 -2.02 10.13
N GLU A 45 -10.77 -0.76 9.76
CA GLU A 45 -11.16 -0.31 8.44
C GLU A 45 -10.16 0.69 7.90
N GLN A 46 -10.01 0.72 6.60
CA GLN A 46 -9.18 1.71 5.93
C GLN A 46 -9.90 2.27 4.72
N ASN A 47 -9.44 3.46 4.31
CA ASN A 47 -9.93 4.09 3.09
C ASN A 47 -8.97 3.69 1.95
N PRO A 48 -9.44 2.98 0.93
CA PRO A 48 -8.56 2.56 -0.18
C PRO A 48 -7.89 3.72 -0.91
N ASP A 49 -8.49 4.90 -0.93
CA ASP A 49 -7.86 6.07 -1.54
C ASP A 49 -6.55 6.43 -0.83
N ASP A 50 -6.48 6.17 0.47
CA ASP A 50 -5.27 6.47 1.23
C ASP A 50 -4.10 5.59 0.79
N TRP A 51 -4.39 4.36 0.36
CA TRP A 51 -3.35 3.47 -0.18
C TRP A 51 -2.75 4.07 -1.44
N TRP A 52 -3.61 4.53 -2.35
CA TRP A 52 -3.15 5.11 -3.61
C TRP A 52 -2.36 6.40 -3.36
N LYS A 53 -2.85 7.24 -2.45
CA LYS A 53 -2.14 8.46 -2.09
C LYS A 53 -0.77 8.16 -1.51
N ALA A 54 -0.67 7.12 -0.68
CA ALA A 54 0.60 6.73 -0.08
C ALA A 54 1.57 6.19 -1.13
N VAL A 55 1.08 5.42 -2.11
CA VAL A 55 1.91 4.95 -3.22
C VAL A 55 2.47 6.13 -3.99
N CYS A 56 1.61 7.08 -4.37
CA CYS A 56 2.04 8.25 -5.13
C CYS A 56 3.05 9.08 -4.34
N ALA A 57 2.79 9.31 -3.05
CA ALA A 57 3.68 10.10 -2.21
C ALA A 57 5.04 9.43 -2.05
N SER A 58 5.04 8.10 -1.88
CA SER A 58 6.29 7.34 -1.74
C SER A 58 7.15 7.47 -2.98
N ILE A 59 6.54 7.33 -4.15
CA ILE A 59 7.27 7.43 -5.42
C ILE A 59 7.80 8.85 -5.61
N GLN A 60 6.98 9.85 -5.30
CA GLN A 60 7.43 11.24 -5.42
C GLN A 60 8.63 11.53 -4.52
N ARG A 61 8.61 11.02 -3.29
CA ARG A 61 9.72 11.23 -2.37
C ARG A 61 10.99 10.54 -2.86
N ILE A 62 10.87 9.38 -3.45
CA ILE A 62 12.01 8.70 -4.03
C ILE A 62 12.61 9.55 -5.15
N GLY A 63 11.76 10.10 -6.02
CA GLY A 63 12.22 11.00 -7.06
C GLY A 63 12.93 12.23 -6.52
N GLN A 64 12.44 12.76 -5.40
CA GLN A 64 13.06 13.92 -4.74
C GLN A 64 14.41 13.60 -4.13
N GLN A 65 14.72 12.34 -3.90
CA GLN A 65 16.04 11.92 -3.43
C GLN A 65 17.07 11.87 -4.55
N GLY A 66 16.67 12.21 -5.78
CA GLY A 66 17.58 12.24 -6.90
C GLY A 66 17.58 10.97 -7.74
N ILE A 67 16.65 10.07 -7.49
CA ILE A 67 16.56 8.82 -8.26
C ILE A 67 15.94 9.11 -9.62
N PRO A 68 16.58 8.67 -10.72
CA PRO A 68 16.01 8.86 -12.06
C PRO A 68 14.89 7.85 -12.29
N LEU A 69 13.65 8.23 -11.98
CA LEU A 69 12.51 7.33 -12.06
C LEU A 69 12.28 6.81 -13.48
N GLU A 70 12.74 7.55 -14.49
CA GLU A 70 12.62 7.11 -15.88
C GLU A 70 13.48 5.88 -16.17
N GLU A 71 14.40 5.51 -15.28
CA GLU A 71 15.22 4.33 -15.43
C GLU A 71 14.67 3.10 -14.73
N VAL A 72 13.49 3.22 -14.12
CA VAL A 72 12.80 2.08 -13.52
C VAL A 72 12.26 1.21 -14.66
N ARG A 73 12.68 -0.06 -14.68
CA ARG A 73 12.34 -1.00 -15.76
C ARG A 73 11.21 -1.92 -15.39
N ALA A 74 10.99 -2.16 -14.10
CA ALA A 74 9.94 -3.06 -13.66
C ALA A 74 9.48 -2.65 -12.28
N VAL A 75 8.20 -2.95 -11.99
CA VAL A 75 7.59 -2.67 -10.70
C VAL A 75 7.01 -3.97 -10.17
N GLY A 76 7.36 -4.31 -8.93
CA GLY A 76 6.75 -5.40 -8.20
C GLY A 76 5.90 -4.83 -7.08
N ILE A 77 4.72 -5.38 -6.91
CA ILE A 77 3.78 -4.89 -5.90
C ILE A 77 3.27 -6.08 -5.09
N ASP A 78 3.27 -5.93 -3.77
CA ASP A 78 2.51 -6.82 -2.92
C ASP A 78 1.59 -6.01 -2.03
N GLY A 79 0.67 -6.67 -1.38
CA GLY A 79 -0.31 -5.97 -0.58
C GLY A 79 -0.91 -6.84 0.49
N GLN A 80 -1.95 -6.30 1.12
CA GLN A 80 -2.66 -6.98 2.18
C GLN A 80 -3.45 -8.17 1.64
N SER A 81 -3.60 -9.17 2.49
CA SER A 81 -4.45 -10.32 2.22
C SER A 81 -5.74 -10.23 3.04
N TRP A 82 -6.74 -11.00 2.64
CA TRP A 82 -7.98 -11.16 3.40
C TRP A 82 -8.77 -9.86 3.53
N SER A 83 -8.76 -9.06 2.48
CA SER A 83 -9.42 -7.77 2.46
C SER A 83 -10.54 -7.77 1.44
N ALA A 84 -11.61 -7.04 1.75
CA ALA A 84 -12.73 -6.88 0.83
C ALA A 84 -13.03 -5.41 0.65
N ILE A 85 -13.20 -4.99 -0.59
CA ILE A 85 -13.50 -3.61 -0.92
C ILE A 85 -14.82 -3.61 -1.70
N PRO A 86 -15.95 -3.30 -1.03
CA PRO A 86 -17.22 -3.22 -1.75
C PRO A 86 -17.21 -2.04 -2.70
N MET A 87 -17.57 -2.30 -3.95
CA MET A 87 -17.53 -1.27 -4.97
C MET A 87 -18.84 -1.28 -5.75
N ASP A 88 -19.22 -0.13 -6.28
CA ASP A 88 -20.39 -0.04 -7.15
C ASP A 88 -20.01 -0.33 -8.60
N VAL A 89 -20.99 -0.26 -9.49
CA VAL A 89 -20.78 -0.56 -10.91
C VAL A 89 -19.86 0.45 -11.60
N LYS A 90 -19.63 1.60 -10.97
CA LYS A 90 -18.73 2.63 -11.50
C LYS A 90 -17.32 2.50 -10.94
N VAL A 91 -17.05 1.39 -10.25
CA VAL A 91 -15.74 1.09 -9.65
C VAL A 91 -15.40 2.07 -8.53
N LYS A 92 -16.43 2.51 -7.80
CA LYS A 92 -16.23 3.31 -6.60
C LYS A 92 -16.55 2.47 -5.39
N TYR A 93 -15.69 2.53 -4.37
CA TYR A 93 -15.95 1.76 -3.18
C TYR A 93 -17.11 2.39 -2.39
N CYS A 94 -17.89 1.53 -1.75
CA CYS A 94 -19.11 1.93 -1.05
C CYS A 94 -18.86 2.29 0.41
N ILE A 95 -17.93 1.59 1.05
CA ILE A 95 -17.57 1.83 2.45
C ILE A 95 -16.07 1.65 2.60
N ARG A 96 -15.56 2.08 3.74
CA ARG A 96 -14.16 1.84 4.04
C ARG A 96 -13.89 0.34 4.11
N HIS A 97 -12.71 -0.02 3.66
CA HIS A 97 -12.29 -1.40 3.61
C HIS A 97 -12.11 -1.97 5.03
N ARG A 98 -12.62 -3.16 5.25
CA ARG A 98 -12.51 -3.84 6.54
C ARG A 98 -11.46 -4.93 6.48
N PHE A 99 -10.56 -4.92 7.44
CA PHE A 99 -9.53 -5.94 7.52
C PHE A 99 -10.07 -7.25 8.04
N GLY A 100 -9.68 -8.35 7.38
CA GLY A 100 -9.96 -9.66 7.92
C GLY A 100 -9.13 -10.01 9.12
N LEU A 101 -7.93 -9.46 9.20
CA LEU A 101 -7.02 -9.87 10.26
C LEU A 101 -7.46 -9.41 11.63
N THR A 102 -8.44 -8.58 11.71
CA THR A 102 -8.90 -8.19 13.02
C THR A 102 -9.71 -9.28 13.67
N LEU A 103 -10.04 -10.21 13.00
CA LEU A 103 -10.61 -11.35 13.46
C LEU A 103 -11.23 -11.34 14.62
N GLY A 104 -11.16 -10.87 14.75
CA GLY A 104 -11.63 -10.97 15.84
C GLY A 104 -12.91 -11.31 15.81
N ARG A 105 -12.45 -11.66 15.23
CA ARG A 105 -13.14 -11.88 15.01
C ARG A 105 -13.85 -12.52 15.08
N LYS A 106 -14.19 -12.73 15.66
CA LYS A 106 -14.87 -13.40 15.64
C LYS A 106 -15.96 -13.36 15.15
N GLU A 107 -15.59 -12.99 14.99
CA GLU A 107 -16.36 -12.68 14.43
C GLU A 107 -16.86 -12.47 13.83
N SER A 108 -16.36 -12.58 13.88
CA SER A 108 -16.72 -12.20 13.04
C SER A 108 -17.26 -12.13 12.53
N ALA A 109 -17.08 -12.37 12.86
CA ALA A 109 -17.60 -12.17 12.22
C ALA A 109 -18.34 -11.93 11.79
N GLY A 110 -18.28 -11.95 11.98
CA GLY A 110 -18.99 -11.70 11.49
C GLY A 110 -19.44 -11.32 11.15
N ASN A 111 -19.20 -11.38 11.31
CA ASN A 111 -19.61 -11.14 10.80
C ASN A 111 -19.82 -10.94 10.36
#